data_9c3109a037cc7b9d947dd528d8b85c11
#
_entry.id   9c3109a037cc7b9d947dd528d8b85c11
#
_cell.length_a   1.000
_cell.length_b   1.000
_cell.length_c   1.000
_cell.angle_alpha   90.00
_cell.angle_beta   90.00
_cell.angle_gamma   90.00
#
_symmetry.space_group_name_H-M   'P 1'
#
loop_
_entity.id
_entity.type
_entity.pdbx_description
1 polymer ?
#
loop_
_entity_poly.entity_id
_entity_poly.type
_entity_poly.pdbx_seq_one_letter_code
_entity_poly.pdbx_strand_id
1 'polypeptide(L)'
;MKHRNIEELPRKHKTGAEGYEFYRRDLMAVHEARSLVRVYELPPGKSAYPYHYHLKNEETFFILKGQGLLRSPEGERPVKPGDLLFFPTGEDGAHKLTNTSDTEPLVYLDFDVVCDLDVTVYPDSGKLGIWGKDTNKIYRIDDDVDYYDGE
;
A
#
# COMPACT_ATOMS: atom_id res chain seq x y z
N MET A 1 17.46 20.37 3.81
CA MET A 1 17.15 19.72 2.51
C MET A 1 17.73 18.30 2.57
N LYS A 2 16.94 17.28 2.14
CA LYS A 2 17.42 15.91 1.96
C LYS A 2 17.50 15.62 0.47
N HIS A 3 18.62 15.10 0.01
CA HIS A 3 18.81 14.61 -1.37
C HIS A 3 19.11 13.11 -1.30
N ARG A 4 18.40 12.30 -2.07
CA ARG A 4 18.59 10.85 -2.15
C ARG A 4 18.46 10.39 -3.59
N ASN A 5 19.38 9.54 -4.02
CA ASN A 5 19.27 8.83 -5.27
C ASN A 5 18.72 7.43 -4.99
N ILE A 6 17.70 7.02 -5.74
CA ILE A 6 17.03 5.74 -5.55
C ILE A 6 17.98 4.55 -5.68
N GLU A 7 18.96 4.62 -6.59
CA GLU A 7 19.91 3.53 -6.82
C GLU A 7 20.90 3.31 -5.66
N GLU A 8 21.06 4.35 -4.81
CA GLU A 8 21.93 4.31 -3.62
C GLU A 8 21.20 3.78 -2.38
N LEU A 9 19.86 3.62 -2.45
CA LEU A 9 19.06 3.21 -1.31
C LEU A 9 18.97 1.69 -1.19
N PRO A 10 18.96 1.14 0.04
CA PRO A 10 18.81 -0.29 0.27
C PRO A 10 17.52 -0.81 -0.35
N ARG A 11 17.63 -1.86 -1.16
CA ARG A 11 16.48 -2.59 -1.70
C ARG A 11 16.03 -3.62 -0.67
N LYS A 12 14.92 -3.35 -0.02
CA LYS A 12 14.30 -4.24 0.97
C LYS A 12 13.40 -5.25 0.26
N HIS A 13 13.52 -6.52 0.59
CA HIS A 13 12.67 -7.59 0.09
C HIS A 13 11.65 -7.98 1.16
N LYS A 14 10.41 -8.19 0.76
CA LYS A 14 9.35 -8.68 1.63
C LYS A 14 8.49 -9.71 0.90
N THR A 15 8.26 -10.83 1.58
CA THR A 15 7.32 -11.88 1.18
C THR A 15 6.20 -11.97 2.21
N GLY A 16 4.99 -12.23 1.76
CA GLY A 16 3.81 -12.44 2.57
C GLY A 16 3.20 -13.82 2.34
N ALA A 17 1.88 -13.91 2.38
CA ALA A 17 1.13 -15.08 1.93
C ALA A 17 1.31 -15.28 0.42
N GLU A 18 0.84 -16.44 -0.10
CA GLU A 18 0.87 -16.72 -1.53
C GLU A 18 0.28 -15.55 -2.35
N GLY A 19 0.99 -15.13 -3.40
CA GLY A 19 0.61 -14.00 -4.25
C GLY A 19 1.13 -12.62 -3.77
N TYR A 20 1.75 -12.53 -2.60
CA TYR A 20 2.26 -11.27 -2.07
C TYR A 20 3.78 -11.29 -1.92
N GLU A 21 4.43 -10.52 -2.77
CA GLU A 21 5.89 -10.35 -2.78
C GLU A 21 6.24 -8.99 -3.41
N PHE A 22 7.17 -8.27 -2.80
CA PHE A 22 7.67 -7.02 -3.37
C PHE A 22 9.09 -6.69 -2.90
N TYR A 23 9.74 -5.84 -3.68
CA TYR A 23 10.92 -5.10 -3.28
C TYR A 23 10.56 -3.63 -3.11
N ARG A 24 11.24 -2.97 -2.17
CA ARG A 24 10.97 -1.56 -1.86
C ARG A 24 12.24 -0.79 -1.53
N ARG A 25 12.30 0.46 -1.99
CA ARG A 25 13.27 1.47 -1.54
C ARG A 25 12.53 2.64 -0.94
N ASP A 26 12.94 3.06 0.27
CA ASP A 26 12.31 4.15 1.01
C ASP A 26 13.08 5.46 0.74
N LEU A 27 12.51 6.39 -0.05
CA LEU A 27 13.08 7.71 -0.30
C LEU A 27 12.81 8.65 0.87
N MET A 28 11.60 8.57 1.44
CA MET A 28 11.24 9.21 2.69
C MET A 28 10.52 8.17 3.56
N ALA A 29 11.06 7.95 4.76
CA ALA A 29 10.48 6.98 5.68
C ALA A 29 9.39 7.61 6.55
N VAL A 30 8.53 6.78 7.11
CA VAL A 30 7.56 7.15 8.13
C VAL A 30 8.26 7.92 9.26
N HIS A 31 7.63 8.94 9.79
CA HIS A 31 8.12 9.85 10.84
C HIS A 31 9.21 10.84 10.44
N GLU A 32 9.66 10.86 9.19
CA GLU A 32 10.55 11.91 8.70
C GLU A 32 9.80 13.17 8.22
N ALA A 33 8.59 13.01 7.73
CA ALA A 33 7.70 14.05 7.24
C ALA A 33 6.26 13.52 7.19
N ARG A 34 5.32 14.41 6.83
CA ARG A 34 3.93 14.03 6.53
C ARG A 34 3.78 13.28 5.21
N SER A 35 4.82 13.29 4.39
CA SER A 35 4.86 12.57 3.12
C SER A 35 5.74 11.34 3.27
N LEU A 36 5.25 10.23 2.76
CA LEU A 36 5.99 9.00 2.62
C LEU A 36 6.23 8.79 1.13
N VAL A 37 7.48 8.54 0.74
CA VAL A 37 7.83 8.32 -0.66
C VAL A 37 8.66 7.05 -0.79
N ARG A 38 8.18 6.12 -1.63
CA ARG A 38 8.79 4.81 -1.83
C ARG A 38 8.79 4.44 -3.30
N VAL A 39 9.69 3.56 -3.69
CA VAL A 39 9.58 2.85 -4.95
C VAL A 39 9.37 1.39 -4.67
N TYR A 40 8.32 0.85 -5.24
CA TYR A 40 7.99 -0.57 -5.21
C TYR A 40 8.34 -1.23 -6.53
N GLU A 41 8.72 -2.49 -6.43
CA GLU A 41 8.94 -3.39 -7.55
C GLU A 41 8.22 -4.70 -7.23
N LEU A 42 7.19 -5.01 -8.02
CA LEU A 42 6.42 -6.25 -7.90
C LEU A 42 6.95 -7.28 -8.89
N PRO A 43 7.39 -8.46 -8.44
CA PRO A 43 7.70 -9.57 -9.34
C PRO A 43 6.48 -9.99 -10.18
N PRO A 44 6.68 -10.77 -11.25
CA PRO A 44 5.59 -11.31 -12.05
C PRO A 44 4.52 -12.03 -11.23
N GLY A 45 3.25 -11.73 -11.52
CA GLY A 45 2.08 -12.33 -10.86
C GLY A 45 1.86 -11.90 -9.40
N LYS A 46 2.64 -10.93 -8.86
CA LYS A 46 2.58 -10.54 -7.45
C LYS A 46 1.91 -9.20 -7.21
N SER A 47 1.41 -9.05 -5.96
CA SER A 47 0.92 -7.80 -5.39
C SER A 47 1.75 -7.43 -4.16
N ALA A 48 1.80 -6.12 -3.80
CA ALA A 48 2.42 -5.70 -2.56
C ALA A 48 1.52 -5.96 -1.36
N TYR A 49 0.26 -5.60 -1.47
CA TYR A 49 -0.72 -5.62 -0.38
C TYR A 49 -2.07 -6.18 -0.84
N PRO A 50 -2.90 -6.69 0.11
CA PRO A 50 -4.29 -7.07 -0.14
C PRO A 50 -5.13 -5.88 -0.59
N TYR A 51 -6.33 -6.13 -1.10
CA TYR A 51 -7.33 -5.09 -1.35
C TYR A 51 -7.66 -4.36 -0.05
N HIS A 52 -7.49 -3.04 -0.02
CA HIS A 52 -7.60 -2.24 1.20
C HIS A 52 -7.89 -0.77 0.89
N TYR A 53 -8.31 -0.05 1.93
CA TYR A 53 -8.39 1.41 1.92
C TYR A 53 -7.97 1.98 3.28
N HIS A 54 -7.60 3.25 3.28
CA HIS A 54 -7.18 4.02 4.44
C HIS A 54 -8.27 4.98 4.89
N LEU A 55 -8.44 5.16 6.20
CA LEU A 55 -9.40 6.13 6.74
C LEU A 55 -8.82 7.54 6.87
N LYS A 56 -7.50 7.69 6.90
CA LYS A 56 -6.82 8.97 7.12
C LYS A 56 -5.72 9.28 6.11
N ASN A 57 -4.98 8.29 5.68
CA ASN A 57 -3.92 8.47 4.70
C ASN A 57 -4.51 8.54 3.28
N GLU A 58 -3.92 9.41 2.45
CA GLU A 58 -4.14 9.40 1.00
C GLU A 58 -2.93 8.78 0.32
N GLU A 59 -3.16 7.97 -0.69
CA GLU A 59 -2.09 7.32 -1.45
C GLU A 59 -2.13 7.74 -2.92
N THR A 60 -0.95 7.83 -3.52
CA THR A 60 -0.81 8.13 -4.95
C THR A 60 0.26 7.26 -5.55
N PHE A 61 -0.08 6.46 -6.55
CA PHE A 61 0.89 5.68 -7.31
C PHE A 61 1.15 6.30 -8.67
N PHE A 62 2.41 6.32 -9.07
CA PHE A 62 2.81 6.67 -10.42
C PHE A 62 3.56 5.50 -11.05
N ILE A 63 3.00 4.94 -12.12
CA ILE A 63 3.57 3.75 -12.77
C ILE A 63 4.80 4.15 -13.58
N LEU A 64 5.95 3.58 -13.23
CA LEU A 64 7.24 3.87 -13.84
C LEU A 64 7.61 2.86 -14.94
N LYS A 65 7.32 1.57 -14.70
CA LYS A 65 7.69 0.48 -15.62
C LYS A 65 6.75 -0.72 -15.45
N GLY A 66 6.60 -1.50 -16.52
CA GLY A 66 5.82 -2.74 -16.52
C GLY A 66 4.34 -2.49 -16.75
N GLN A 67 3.53 -3.51 -16.50
CA GLN A 67 2.08 -3.47 -16.64
C GLN A 67 1.42 -4.19 -15.46
N GLY A 68 0.23 -3.77 -15.10
CA GLY A 68 -0.51 -4.36 -14.00
C GLY A 68 -2.01 -4.24 -14.16
N LEU A 69 -2.71 -4.79 -13.18
CA LEU A 69 -4.16 -4.67 -13.03
C LEU A 69 -4.45 -3.97 -11.71
N LEU A 70 -5.12 -2.84 -11.79
CA LEU A 70 -5.70 -2.16 -10.64
C LEU A 70 -7.12 -2.70 -10.43
N ARG A 71 -7.40 -3.23 -9.22
CA ARG A 71 -8.75 -3.46 -8.72
C ARG A 71 -9.14 -2.28 -7.83
N SER A 72 -10.32 -1.70 -8.10
CA SER A 72 -10.93 -0.60 -7.33
C SER A 72 -12.43 -0.84 -7.13
N PRO A 73 -13.19 0.02 -6.42
CA PRO A 73 -14.65 -0.06 -6.33
C PRO A 73 -15.35 0.06 -7.69
N GLU A 74 -14.72 0.74 -8.65
CA GLU A 74 -15.22 0.88 -10.02
C GLU A 74 -14.99 -0.37 -10.89
N GLY A 75 -14.29 -1.38 -10.37
CA GLY A 75 -13.91 -2.59 -11.07
C GLY A 75 -12.42 -2.70 -11.35
N GLU A 76 -12.06 -3.49 -12.35
CA GLU A 76 -10.68 -3.75 -12.72
C GLU A 76 -10.26 -2.93 -13.94
N ARG A 77 -9.05 -2.36 -13.89
CA ARG A 77 -8.47 -1.54 -14.97
C ARG A 77 -6.99 -1.89 -15.17
N PRO A 78 -6.56 -2.16 -16.42
CA PRO A 78 -5.15 -2.26 -16.74
C PRO A 78 -4.42 -0.94 -16.50
N VAL A 79 -3.18 -1.03 -16.00
CA VAL A 79 -2.29 0.12 -15.80
C VAL A 79 -0.97 -0.08 -16.52
N LYS A 80 -0.35 1.04 -16.94
CA LYS A 80 0.88 1.11 -17.73
C LYS A 80 1.74 2.30 -17.33
N PRO A 81 3.01 2.37 -17.77
CA PRO A 81 3.88 3.49 -17.50
C PRO A 81 3.26 4.84 -17.89
N GLY A 82 3.37 5.82 -16.98
CA GLY A 82 2.78 7.15 -17.10
C GLY A 82 1.42 7.31 -16.43
N ASP A 83 0.77 6.22 -16.02
CA ASP A 83 -0.49 6.32 -15.28
C ASP A 83 -0.24 6.83 -13.86
N LEU A 84 -1.08 7.80 -13.44
CA LEU A 84 -1.20 8.28 -12.07
C LEU A 84 -2.49 7.74 -11.47
N LEU A 85 -2.38 7.09 -10.32
CA LEU A 85 -3.49 6.50 -9.57
C LEU A 85 -3.58 7.23 -8.24
N PHE A 86 -4.71 7.86 -7.96
CA PHE A 86 -4.97 8.53 -6.69
C PHE A 86 -6.05 7.78 -5.90
N PHE A 87 -5.78 7.51 -4.64
CA PHE A 87 -6.65 6.80 -3.73
C PHE A 87 -7.01 7.72 -2.57
N PRO A 88 -8.22 8.28 -2.57
CA PRO A 88 -8.71 9.08 -1.45
C PRO A 88 -8.92 8.24 -0.20
N THR A 89 -9.16 8.89 0.91
CA THR A 89 -9.56 8.21 2.15
C THR A 89 -10.95 7.58 2.02
N GLY A 90 -11.19 6.49 2.77
CA GLY A 90 -12.46 5.78 2.76
C GLY A 90 -12.60 4.74 1.65
N GLU A 91 -13.79 4.19 1.53
CA GLU A 91 -14.08 3.05 0.63
C GLU A 91 -13.85 3.38 -0.85
N ASP A 92 -14.05 4.63 -1.25
CA ASP A 92 -13.81 5.08 -2.63
C ASP A 92 -12.33 4.97 -3.04
N GLY A 93 -11.42 4.98 -2.06
CA GLY A 93 -9.99 4.77 -2.27
C GLY A 93 -9.54 3.31 -2.20
N ALA A 94 -10.47 2.37 -2.09
CA ALA A 94 -10.10 0.96 -1.97
C ALA A 94 -9.40 0.44 -3.22
N HIS A 95 -8.26 -0.23 -3.03
CA HIS A 95 -7.46 -0.67 -4.17
C HIS A 95 -6.59 -1.89 -3.89
N LYS A 96 -6.23 -2.56 -4.97
CA LYS A 96 -5.17 -3.58 -5.03
C LYS A 96 -4.50 -3.50 -6.40
N LEU A 97 -3.17 -3.40 -6.40
CA LEU A 97 -2.37 -3.43 -7.62
C LEU A 97 -1.64 -4.78 -7.75
N THR A 98 -1.80 -5.42 -8.90
CA THR A 98 -1.18 -6.71 -9.22
C THR A 98 -0.36 -6.59 -10.49
N ASN A 99 0.86 -7.12 -10.50
CA ASN A 99 1.64 -7.28 -11.71
C ASN A 99 1.05 -8.42 -12.56
N THR A 100 0.68 -8.13 -13.80
CA THR A 100 0.06 -9.10 -14.72
C THR A 100 1.04 -9.66 -15.76
N SER A 101 2.30 -9.24 -15.72
CA SER A 101 3.34 -9.82 -16.56
C SER A 101 3.78 -11.18 -16.06
N ASP A 102 4.20 -12.05 -16.96
CA ASP A 102 4.82 -13.35 -16.63
C ASP A 102 6.34 -13.25 -16.47
N THR A 103 6.95 -12.15 -16.94
CA THR A 103 8.43 -12.04 -17.05
C THR A 103 9.00 -10.75 -16.49
N GLU A 104 8.25 -9.63 -16.55
CA GLU A 104 8.75 -8.30 -16.25
C GLU A 104 8.20 -7.78 -14.91
N PRO A 105 9.02 -7.08 -14.13
CA PRO A 105 8.53 -6.43 -12.90
C PRO A 105 7.63 -5.22 -13.22
N LEU A 106 6.64 -5.01 -12.38
CA LEU A 106 5.88 -3.76 -12.31
C LEU A 106 6.56 -2.84 -11.28
N VAL A 107 6.95 -1.64 -11.71
CA VAL A 107 7.62 -0.65 -10.85
C VAL A 107 6.77 0.60 -10.76
N TYR A 108 6.52 1.06 -9.54
CA TYR A 108 5.78 2.29 -9.29
C TYR A 108 6.36 3.11 -8.14
N LEU A 109 6.20 4.41 -8.25
CA LEU A 109 6.41 5.35 -7.16
C LEU A 109 5.14 5.38 -6.32
N ASP A 110 5.30 5.22 -5.04
CA ASP A 110 4.30 5.34 -4.01
C ASP A 110 4.56 6.63 -3.23
N PHE A 111 3.56 7.50 -3.21
CA PHE A 111 3.59 8.79 -2.53
C PHE A 111 2.35 8.93 -1.67
N ASP A 112 2.54 8.91 -0.34
CA ASP A 112 1.45 8.98 0.62
C ASP A 112 1.49 10.29 1.40
N VAL A 113 0.31 10.82 1.70
CA VAL A 113 0.13 11.80 2.77
C VAL A 113 -0.27 11.04 4.02
N VAL A 114 0.62 11.00 5.02
CA VAL A 114 0.44 10.18 6.21
C VAL A 114 0.00 11.01 7.43
N CYS A 115 -0.90 10.43 8.22
CA CYS A 115 -1.35 10.94 9.50
C CYS A 115 -0.63 10.25 10.67
N ASP A 116 -0.68 10.87 11.85
CA ASP A 116 -0.06 10.31 13.07
C ASP A 116 -0.68 8.98 13.49
N LEU A 117 -1.97 8.82 13.19
CA LEU A 117 -2.71 7.58 13.37
C LEU A 117 -3.59 7.34 12.14
N ASP A 118 -3.49 6.14 11.58
CA ASP A 118 -4.32 5.69 10.47
C ASP A 118 -4.96 4.33 10.75
N VAL A 119 -6.09 4.10 10.13
CA VAL A 119 -6.76 2.80 10.13
C VAL A 119 -6.89 2.33 8.68
N THR A 120 -6.34 1.17 8.39
CA THR A 120 -6.52 0.49 7.10
C THR A 120 -7.56 -0.60 7.23
N VAL A 121 -8.53 -0.61 6.34
CA VAL A 121 -9.56 -1.65 6.28
C VAL A 121 -9.25 -2.60 5.13
N TYR A 122 -9.43 -3.89 5.37
CA TYR A 122 -9.22 -4.98 4.40
C TYR A 122 -10.53 -5.72 4.13
N PRO A 123 -11.36 -5.25 3.18
CA PRO A 123 -12.72 -5.77 2.98
C PRO A 123 -12.79 -7.27 2.69
N ASP A 124 -11.86 -7.79 1.85
CA ASP A 124 -11.87 -9.20 1.44
C ASP A 124 -11.60 -10.16 2.60
N SER A 125 -10.97 -9.71 3.66
CA SER A 125 -10.56 -10.58 4.78
C SER A 125 -11.12 -10.17 6.14
N GLY A 126 -12.05 -9.19 6.17
CA GLY A 126 -12.72 -8.75 7.40
C GLY A 126 -11.73 -8.31 8.49
N LYS A 127 -10.69 -7.55 8.09
CA LYS A 127 -9.66 -7.09 9.02
C LYS A 127 -9.52 -5.58 9.00
N LEU A 128 -9.02 -5.03 10.09
CA LEU A 128 -8.53 -3.66 10.17
C LEU A 128 -7.12 -3.63 10.76
N GLY A 129 -6.32 -2.70 10.27
CA GLY A 129 -4.99 -2.39 10.79
C GLY A 129 -4.99 -1.02 11.44
N ILE A 130 -4.38 -0.88 12.60
CA ILE A 130 -4.16 0.40 13.28
C ILE A 130 -2.68 0.72 13.20
N TRP A 131 -2.34 1.85 12.59
CA TRP A 131 -0.97 2.27 12.31
C TRP A 131 -0.69 3.62 12.96
N GLY A 132 0.23 3.63 13.90
CA GLY A 132 0.64 4.84 14.60
C GLY A 132 2.03 4.70 15.18
N LYS A 133 2.53 5.75 15.83
CA LYS A 133 3.89 5.77 16.37
C LYS A 133 4.14 4.62 17.36
N ASP A 134 3.17 4.33 18.20
CA ASP A 134 3.30 3.35 19.31
C ASP A 134 2.39 2.12 19.10
N THR A 135 1.71 2.03 17.94
CA THR A 135 0.83 0.90 17.64
C THR A 135 0.92 0.51 16.17
N ASN A 136 1.13 -0.78 15.91
CA ASN A 136 1.08 -1.38 14.59
C ASN A 136 0.46 -2.77 14.75
N LYS A 137 -0.87 -2.83 14.72
CA LYS A 137 -1.63 -4.05 15.00
C LYS A 137 -2.72 -4.28 13.97
N ILE A 138 -3.03 -5.55 13.73
CA ILE A 138 -4.13 -5.96 12.86
C ILE A 138 -5.11 -6.79 13.68
N TYR A 139 -6.40 -6.48 13.52
CA TYR A 139 -7.52 -7.12 14.20
C TYR A 139 -8.49 -7.71 13.18
N ARG A 140 -9.32 -8.67 13.61
CA ARG A 140 -10.54 -9.04 12.88
C ARG A 140 -11.66 -8.08 13.25
N ILE A 141 -12.49 -7.71 12.29
CA ILE A 141 -13.62 -6.81 12.53
C ILE A 141 -14.68 -7.51 13.39
N ASP A 142 -14.84 -8.82 13.22
CA ASP A 142 -15.84 -9.64 13.94
C ASP A 142 -15.41 -9.99 15.37
N ASP A 143 -14.22 -9.60 15.82
CA ASP A 143 -13.73 -9.82 17.19
C ASP A 143 -13.97 -8.57 18.07
N ASP A 144 -15.02 -7.80 17.82
CA ASP A 144 -15.43 -6.68 18.64
C ASP A 144 -15.98 -7.17 20.01
N VAL A 145 -15.81 -6.33 21.02
CA VAL A 145 -16.28 -6.60 22.39
C VAL A 145 -17.28 -5.56 22.81
N ASP A 146 -18.17 -5.92 23.77
CA ASP A 146 -19.05 -4.95 24.39
C ASP A 146 -18.25 -3.84 25.07
N TYR A 147 -18.80 -2.60 25.07
CA TYR A 147 -18.10 -1.43 25.62
C TYR A 147 -17.69 -1.61 27.09
N TYR A 148 -18.47 -2.38 27.86
CA TYR A 148 -18.20 -2.64 29.27
C TYR A 148 -17.58 -4.02 29.55
N ASP A 149 -17.19 -4.75 28.51
CA ASP A 149 -16.57 -6.08 28.69
C ASP A 149 -15.21 -5.96 29.40
N GLY A 150 -15.11 -6.56 30.58
CA GLY A 150 -13.89 -6.56 31.38
C GLY A 150 -13.71 -5.36 32.33
N GLU A 151 -14.69 -4.47 32.48
CA GLU A 151 -14.67 -3.34 33.42
C GLU A 151 -15.12 -3.72 34.84
#